data_c43d8c14737e51bcd5d59f3b16a8ab37
#
_entry.id   c43d8c14737e51bcd5d59f3b16a8ab37
#
_cell.length_a   1.000
_cell.length_b   1.000
_cell.length_c   1.000
_cell.angle_alpha   90.00
_cell.angle_beta   90.00
_cell.angle_gamma   90.00
#
_symmetry.space_group_name_H-M   'P 1'
#
loop_
_entity.id
_entity.type
_entity.pdbx_description
1 polymer ?
#
loop_
_entity_poly.entity_id
_entity_poly.type
_entity_poly.pdbx_seq_one_letter_code
_entity_poly.pdbx_strand_id
1 'polypeptide(L)'
;GEDTLSLHDALPIFRYGNVVGSRGSVVPFFQKLIDQGIDALPITHEEMTRFWITLQQGVDFVLDNFGRMKGGEIFVPKLPSVRITDLASAMAPNLPHKIIGIRPGEKLHEVMCPADDSYHTFEFDDFFVIGPTINFNNRNNDFSKTAAGEKGKMVEQGFEYNSQSNPDFFSIEQLQKMNQSKVAE
;
A
#
# COMPACT_ATOMS: atom_id res chain seq x y z
N GLY A 1 -20.72 24.75 26.67
CA GLY A 1 -20.77 24.63 25.26
C GLY A 1 -20.39 23.21 24.91
N GLU A 2 -21.33 22.40 24.44
CA GLU A 2 -21.10 21.06 23.97
C GLU A 2 -20.39 21.18 22.59
N ASP A 3 -19.12 20.85 22.55
CA ASP A 3 -18.43 20.56 21.31
C ASP A 3 -19.02 19.26 20.75
N THR A 4 -20.18 19.37 20.12
CA THR A 4 -20.65 18.32 19.21
C THR A 4 -19.62 18.26 18.07
N LEU A 5 -18.82 17.20 18.05
CA LEU A 5 -18.04 16.83 16.86
C LEU A 5 -18.99 16.85 15.67
N SER A 6 -18.87 17.91 14.88
CA SER A 6 -19.68 18.08 13.69
C SER A 6 -19.34 16.92 12.74
N LEU A 7 -20.34 16.18 12.31
CA LEU A 7 -20.22 15.16 11.24
C LEU A 7 -19.65 15.73 9.91
N HIS A 8 -19.31 17.01 9.88
CA HIS A 8 -18.73 17.74 8.76
C HIS A 8 -17.20 17.80 8.75
N ASP A 9 -16.53 17.33 9.82
CA ASP A 9 -15.09 17.15 9.79
C ASP A 9 -14.84 15.78 9.14
N ALA A 10 -14.56 15.79 7.84
CA ALA A 10 -14.20 14.59 7.13
C ALA A 10 -13.00 13.96 7.83
N LEU A 11 -13.16 12.73 8.33
CA LEU A 11 -12.08 11.98 8.95
C LEU A 11 -10.97 11.76 7.92
N PRO A 12 -9.72 11.91 8.31
CA PRO A 12 -8.60 11.61 7.44
C PRO A 12 -8.63 10.13 7.06
N ILE A 13 -8.31 9.86 5.81
CA ILE A 13 -8.29 8.51 5.26
C ILE A 13 -6.83 8.11 5.07
N PHE A 14 -6.52 6.88 5.45
CA PHE A 14 -5.23 6.25 5.17
C PHE A 14 -5.43 5.16 4.11
N ARG A 15 -4.62 5.21 3.07
CA ARG A 15 -4.59 4.18 2.05
C ARG A 15 -3.22 3.53 2.07
N TYR A 16 -3.15 2.24 2.36
CA TYR A 16 -1.91 1.49 2.39
C TYR A 16 -2.07 0.14 1.69
N GLY A 17 -0.92 -0.50 1.40
CA GLY A 17 -0.86 -1.72 0.62
C GLY A 17 -1.31 -2.98 1.36
N ASN A 18 -0.95 -4.13 0.82
CA ASN A 18 -1.26 -5.43 1.40
C ASN A 18 -0.45 -5.66 2.67
N VAL A 19 -1.15 -5.89 3.79
CA VAL A 19 -0.50 -6.20 5.07
C VAL A 19 0.01 -7.63 5.05
N VAL A 20 1.32 -7.78 5.26
CA VAL A 20 2.03 -9.06 5.25
C VAL A 20 1.48 -10.00 6.31
N GLY A 21 1.11 -11.22 5.91
CA GLY A 21 0.63 -12.24 6.84
C GLY A 21 -0.78 -12.00 7.36
N SER A 22 -1.53 -11.03 6.82
CA SER A 22 -2.94 -10.83 7.17
C SER A 22 -3.76 -12.07 6.81
N ARG A 23 -4.84 -12.32 7.56
CA ARG A 23 -5.71 -13.49 7.35
C ARG A 23 -6.27 -13.49 5.92
N GLY A 24 -6.10 -14.61 5.22
CA GLY A 24 -6.55 -14.77 3.83
C GLY A 24 -5.61 -14.15 2.79
N SER A 25 -4.46 -13.58 3.18
CA SER A 25 -3.47 -13.06 2.23
C SER A 25 -2.64 -14.18 1.59
N VAL A 26 -1.87 -13.81 0.57
CA VAL A 26 -1.07 -14.75 -0.24
C VAL A 26 -0.03 -15.51 0.57
N VAL A 27 0.60 -14.90 1.59
CA VAL A 27 1.64 -15.56 2.41
C VAL A 27 1.10 -16.74 3.18
N PRO A 28 0.08 -16.61 4.06
CA PRO A 28 -0.47 -17.77 4.74
C PRO A 28 -1.12 -18.78 3.79
N PHE A 29 -1.62 -18.33 2.64
CA PHE A 29 -2.14 -19.26 1.62
C PHE A 29 -1.03 -20.12 1.02
N PHE A 30 0.10 -19.53 0.59
CA PHE A 30 1.24 -20.28 0.08
C PHE A 30 1.85 -21.19 1.14
N GLN A 31 2.00 -20.70 2.37
CA GLN A 31 2.54 -21.50 3.46
C GLN A 31 1.70 -22.77 3.69
N LYS A 32 0.38 -22.62 3.74
CA LYS A 32 -0.54 -23.77 3.88
C LYS A 32 -0.36 -24.78 2.75
N LEU A 33 -0.18 -24.33 1.51
CA LEU A 33 0.01 -25.23 0.36
C LEU A 33 1.36 -25.94 0.42
N ILE A 34 2.43 -25.24 0.82
CA ILE A 34 3.76 -25.82 1.00
C ILE A 34 3.72 -26.90 2.08
N ASP A 35 3.08 -26.64 3.23
CA ASP A 35 2.94 -27.59 4.34
C ASP A 35 2.11 -28.83 3.94
N GLN A 36 1.23 -28.70 2.96
CA GLN A 36 0.45 -29.80 2.38
C GLN A 36 1.22 -30.61 1.33
N GLY A 37 2.47 -30.23 1.00
CA GLY A 37 3.31 -30.93 0.03
C GLY A 37 2.84 -30.80 -1.42
N ILE A 38 2.36 -29.63 -1.82
CA ILE A 38 1.90 -29.36 -3.19
C ILE A 38 3.07 -29.46 -4.20
N ASP A 39 2.80 -29.94 -5.41
CA ASP A 39 3.79 -30.09 -6.46
C ASP A 39 4.15 -28.77 -7.19
N ALA A 40 3.27 -27.76 -7.14
CA ALA A 40 3.47 -26.46 -7.76
C ALA A 40 2.66 -25.38 -7.04
N LEU A 41 3.24 -24.17 -6.88
CA LEU A 41 2.51 -23.03 -6.31
C LEU A 41 1.59 -22.39 -7.36
N PRO A 42 0.29 -22.19 -7.06
CA PRO A 42 -0.65 -21.53 -7.95
C PRO A 42 -0.39 -20.01 -7.96
N ILE A 43 -0.03 -19.47 -9.12
CA ILE A 43 0.19 -18.05 -9.36
C ILE A 43 -0.95 -17.53 -10.24
N THR A 44 -1.60 -16.46 -9.82
CA THR A 44 -2.71 -15.89 -10.57
C THR A 44 -2.26 -15.35 -11.92
N HIS A 45 -1.15 -14.59 -11.95
CA HIS A 45 -0.56 -14.04 -13.17
C HIS A 45 0.94 -13.73 -12.96
N GLU A 46 1.76 -13.90 -13.97
CA GLU A 46 3.21 -13.72 -13.88
C GLU A 46 3.62 -12.28 -13.53
N GLU A 47 2.90 -11.29 -14.06
CA GLU A 47 3.20 -9.88 -13.88
C GLU A 47 2.50 -9.28 -12.65
N MET A 48 1.78 -10.07 -11.84
CA MET A 48 1.03 -9.56 -10.70
C MET A 48 1.96 -8.94 -9.66
N THR A 49 1.64 -7.70 -9.28
CA THR A 49 2.38 -6.96 -8.26
C THR A 49 1.46 -6.46 -7.15
N ARG A 50 2.02 -6.27 -5.96
CA ARG A 50 1.34 -5.69 -4.80
C ARG A 50 2.28 -4.74 -4.07
N PHE A 51 1.72 -3.72 -3.42
CA PHE A 51 2.44 -2.97 -2.40
C PHE A 51 2.52 -3.78 -1.12
N TRP A 52 3.61 -3.64 -0.38
CA TRP A 52 3.94 -4.53 0.72
C TRP A 52 4.25 -3.75 1.99
N ILE A 53 3.49 -4.01 3.07
CA ILE A 53 3.65 -3.33 4.34
C ILE A 53 3.45 -4.32 5.50
N THR A 54 4.21 -4.18 6.58
CA THR A 54 3.93 -4.91 7.82
C THR A 54 2.80 -4.23 8.60
N LEU A 55 2.15 -4.97 9.49
CA LEU A 55 1.12 -4.39 10.37
C LEU A 55 1.70 -3.23 11.21
N GLN A 56 2.90 -3.42 11.77
CA GLN A 56 3.54 -2.39 12.59
C GLN A 56 3.82 -1.13 11.79
N GLN A 57 4.40 -1.25 10.59
CA GLN A 57 4.61 -0.10 9.70
C GLN A 57 3.30 0.64 9.37
N GLY A 58 2.19 -0.11 9.17
CA GLY A 58 0.88 0.49 8.94
C GLY A 58 0.38 1.27 10.15
N VAL A 59 0.53 0.72 11.35
CA VAL A 59 0.18 1.40 12.61
C VAL A 59 1.04 2.64 12.84
N ASP A 60 2.35 2.53 12.69
CA ASP A 60 3.30 3.63 12.86
C ASP A 60 2.97 4.76 11.88
N PHE A 61 2.71 4.42 10.60
CA PHE A 61 2.32 5.40 9.60
C PHE A 61 1.06 6.18 9.98
N VAL A 62 0.04 5.51 10.52
CA VAL A 62 -1.18 6.17 11.01
C VAL A 62 -0.85 7.11 12.17
N LEU A 63 -0.11 6.63 13.17
CA LEU A 63 0.23 7.40 14.37
C LEU A 63 1.08 8.64 14.03
N ASP A 64 2.08 8.48 13.18
CA ASP A 64 2.98 9.56 12.77
C ASP A 64 2.26 10.67 11.98
N ASN A 65 1.20 10.30 11.26
CA ASN A 65 0.45 11.26 10.46
C ASN A 65 -0.68 11.98 11.20
N PHE A 66 -1.05 11.59 12.43
CA PHE A 66 -2.06 12.33 13.20
C PHE A 66 -1.72 13.81 13.40
N GLY A 67 -0.47 14.14 13.68
CA GLY A 67 0.00 15.52 13.82
C GLY A 67 0.12 16.31 12.50
N ARG A 68 0.03 15.64 11.35
CA ARG A 68 0.18 16.19 10.01
C ARG A 68 -1.15 16.56 9.35
N MET A 69 -2.25 16.06 9.89
CA MET A 69 -3.59 16.15 9.30
C MET A 69 -4.19 17.55 9.36
N LYS A 70 -4.94 17.88 8.31
CA LYS A 70 -5.77 19.11 8.21
C LYS A 70 -7.26 18.79 8.10
N GLY A 71 -7.59 17.54 7.74
CA GLY A 71 -8.94 17.00 7.57
C GLY A 71 -9.39 16.93 6.12
N GLY A 72 -9.89 15.75 5.74
CA GLY A 72 -10.43 15.45 4.40
C GLY A 72 -9.43 14.94 3.39
N GLU A 73 -8.14 14.98 3.68
CA GLU A 73 -7.09 14.43 2.83
C GLU A 73 -6.90 12.91 3.02
N ILE A 74 -6.30 12.28 2.01
CA ILE A 74 -5.90 10.88 2.03
C ILE A 74 -4.38 10.81 2.11
N PHE A 75 -3.85 10.15 3.15
CA PHE A 75 -2.43 9.85 3.29
C PHE A 75 -2.09 8.51 2.65
N VAL A 76 -1.05 8.47 1.83
CA VAL A 76 -0.60 7.29 1.09
C VAL A 76 0.91 7.11 1.32
N PRO A 77 1.35 6.07 2.04
CA PRO A 77 2.78 5.83 2.27
C PRO A 77 3.50 5.43 0.98
N LYS A 78 4.76 5.81 0.84
CA LYS A 78 5.64 5.22 -0.16
C LYS A 78 6.09 3.86 0.35
N LEU A 79 5.72 2.81 -0.38
CA LEU A 79 5.94 1.42 0.00
C LEU A 79 6.70 0.68 -1.10
N PRO A 80 7.52 -0.30 -0.76
CA PRO A 80 8.07 -1.20 -1.75
C PRO A 80 6.99 -2.08 -2.36
N SER A 81 7.22 -2.50 -3.59
CA SER A 81 6.40 -3.46 -4.31
C SER A 81 6.99 -4.86 -4.25
N VAL A 82 6.16 -5.86 -4.47
CA VAL A 82 6.55 -7.26 -4.61
C VAL A 82 5.89 -7.86 -5.85
N ARG A 83 6.65 -8.63 -6.61
CA ARG A 83 6.08 -9.54 -7.61
C ARG A 83 5.63 -10.81 -6.92
N ILE A 84 4.44 -11.29 -7.24
CA ILE A 84 3.92 -12.50 -6.60
C ILE A 84 4.76 -13.73 -6.96
N THR A 85 5.38 -13.74 -8.14
CA THR A 85 6.35 -14.77 -8.55
C THR A 85 7.62 -14.75 -7.70
N ASP A 86 8.14 -13.58 -7.36
CA ASP A 86 9.34 -13.45 -6.51
C ASP A 86 9.04 -13.87 -5.08
N LEU A 87 7.84 -13.53 -4.57
CA LEU A 87 7.37 -14.01 -3.27
C LEU A 87 7.27 -15.55 -3.24
N ALA A 88 6.67 -16.15 -4.25
CA ALA A 88 6.55 -17.60 -4.36
C ALA A 88 7.93 -18.28 -4.40
N SER A 89 8.87 -17.74 -5.19
CA SER A 89 10.26 -18.21 -5.26
C SER A 89 11.00 -18.03 -3.92
N ALA A 90 10.73 -16.95 -3.18
CA ALA A 90 11.32 -16.72 -1.87
C ALA A 90 10.82 -17.72 -0.82
N MET A 91 9.54 -18.10 -0.88
CA MET A 91 8.92 -19.04 0.05
C MET A 91 9.22 -20.51 -0.25
N ALA A 92 9.29 -20.87 -1.54
CA ALA A 92 9.52 -22.24 -1.99
C ALA A 92 10.40 -22.27 -3.25
N PRO A 93 11.73 -22.11 -3.12
CA PRO A 93 12.63 -21.97 -4.27
C PRO A 93 12.65 -23.16 -5.23
N ASN A 94 12.29 -24.34 -4.72
CA ASN A 94 12.32 -25.60 -5.48
C ASN A 94 10.96 -25.98 -6.08
N LEU A 95 9.88 -25.26 -5.78
CA LEU A 95 8.56 -25.54 -6.33
C LEU A 95 8.32 -24.76 -7.62
N PRO A 96 7.87 -25.42 -8.69
CA PRO A 96 7.48 -24.73 -9.91
C PRO A 96 6.23 -23.87 -9.69
N HIS A 97 6.06 -22.87 -10.54
CA HIS A 97 4.87 -22.02 -10.54
C HIS A 97 3.85 -22.54 -11.58
N LYS A 98 2.59 -22.57 -11.19
CA LYS A 98 1.46 -22.91 -12.07
C LYS A 98 0.55 -21.71 -12.24
N ILE A 99 0.52 -21.13 -13.43
CA ILE A 99 -0.39 -19.99 -13.72
C ILE A 99 -1.84 -20.49 -13.77
N ILE A 100 -2.71 -19.90 -12.94
CA ILE A 100 -4.12 -20.31 -12.80
C ILE A 100 -5.11 -19.31 -13.38
N GLY A 101 -4.66 -18.13 -13.82
CA GLY A 101 -5.47 -17.06 -14.38
C GLY A 101 -6.03 -16.09 -13.32
N ILE A 102 -6.36 -14.88 -13.77
CA ILE A 102 -6.93 -13.81 -12.93
C ILE A 102 -8.38 -14.12 -12.63
N ARG A 103 -8.79 -13.95 -11.38
CA ARG A 103 -10.17 -14.13 -10.94
C ARG A 103 -11.00 -12.88 -11.23
N PRO A 104 -12.32 -13.00 -11.44
CA PRO A 104 -13.18 -11.83 -11.58
C PRO A 104 -13.02 -10.85 -10.40
N GLY A 105 -12.78 -9.57 -10.70
CA GLY A 105 -12.58 -8.52 -9.68
C GLY A 105 -11.17 -8.45 -9.09
N GLU A 106 -10.26 -9.35 -9.45
CA GLU A 106 -8.86 -9.30 -9.00
C GLU A 106 -8.06 -8.34 -9.90
N LYS A 107 -7.24 -7.48 -9.28
CA LYS A 107 -6.41 -6.52 -9.99
C LYS A 107 -5.04 -7.13 -10.29
N LEU A 108 -4.50 -6.86 -11.47
CA LEU A 108 -3.13 -7.23 -11.82
C LEU A 108 -2.12 -6.45 -10.98
N HIS A 109 -2.33 -5.15 -10.88
CA HIS A 109 -1.53 -4.21 -10.08
C HIS A 109 -2.42 -3.40 -9.15
N GLU A 110 -1.84 -2.91 -8.05
CA GLU A 110 -2.53 -2.02 -7.11
C GLU A 110 -2.21 -0.56 -7.43
N VAL A 111 -3.23 0.29 -7.37
CA VAL A 111 -3.10 1.75 -7.55
C VAL A 111 -3.42 2.42 -6.23
N MET A 112 -2.47 3.20 -5.68
CA MET A 112 -2.66 3.95 -4.44
C MET A 112 -2.90 5.45 -4.67
N CYS A 113 -2.27 6.06 -5.69
CA CYS A 113 -2.65 7.40 -6.17
C CYS A 113 -3.08 7.26 -7.65
N PRO A 114 -4.38 7.31 -7.94
CA PRO A 114 -4.87 7.26 -9.32
C PRO A 114 -4.42 8.49 -10.12
N ALA A 115 -4.24 8.33 -11.43
CA ALA A 115 -3.85 9.41 -12.33
C ALA A 115 -4.87 10.58 -12.32
N ASP A 116 -6.15 10.27 -12.14
CA ASP A 116 -7.22 11.28 -12.07
C ASP A 116 -7.11 12.18 -10.83
N ASP A 117 -6.47 11.70 -9.76
CA ASP A 117 -6.23 12.46 -8.52
C ASP A 117 -4.94 13.30 -8.58
N SER A 118 -4.15 13.21 -9.66
CA SER A 118 -2.85 13.91 -9.80
C SER A 118 -2.94 15.44 -9.62
N TYR A 119 -4.08 16.05 -9.96
CA TYR A 119 -4.31 17.49 -9.82
C TYR A 119 -4.37 18.00 -8.38
N HIS A 120 -4.52 17.10 -7.39
CA HIS A 120 -4.52 17.43 -5.97
C HIS A 120 -3.66 16.46 -5.15
N THR A 121 -2.75 15.78 -5.81
CA THR A 121 -1.78 14.90 -5.16
C THR A 121 -0.48 15.65 -4.93
N PHE A 122 0.01 15.60 -3.69
CA PHE A 122 1.27 16.20 -3.29
C PHE A 122 2.22 15.11 -2.80
N GLU A 123 3.45 15.15 -3.28
CA GLU A 123 4.53 14.26 -2.89
C GLU A 123 5.34 14.87 -1.75
N PHE A 124 5.50 14.12 -0.69
CA PHE A 124 6.41 14.36 0.44
C PHE A 124 7.52 13.32 0.43
N ASP A 125 8.45 13.40 1.37
CA ASP A 125 9.62 12.50 1.42
C ASP A 125 9.18 11.02 1.48
N ASP A 126 8.33 10.65 2.45
CA ASP A 126 7.95 9.25 2.73
C ASP A 126 6.49 8.92 2.37
N PHE A 127 5.70 9.89 1.89
CA PHE A 127 4.28 9.69 1.61
C PHE A 127 3.77 10.64 0.53
N PHE A 128 2.56 10.35 0.06
CA PHE A 128 1.75 11.27 -0.74
C PHE A 128 0.53 11.72 0.06
N VAL A 129 0.04 12.91 -0.25
CA VAL A 129 -1.24 13.43 0.22
C VAL A 129 -2.14 13.70 -0.97
N ILE A 130 -3.30 13.08 -1.00
CA ILE A 130 -4.35 13.38 -1.96
C ILE A 130 -5.34 14.32 -1.26
N GLY A 131 -5.39 15.57 -1.70
CA GLY A 131 -6.34 16.56 -1.20
C GLY A 131 -7.78 16.23 -1.61
N PRO A 132 -8.79 16.69 -0.86
CA PRO A 132 -10.19 16.47 -1.19
C PRO A 132 -10.58 17.21 -2.48
N THR A 133 -11.35 16.54 -3.33
CA THR A 133 -11.93 17.14 -4.55
C THR A 133 -13.04 18.13 -4.26
N ILE A 134 -13.72 18.01 -3.13
CA ILE A 134 -14.83 18.84 -2.70
C ILE A 134 -14.49 19.49 -1.36
N ASN A 135 -14.43 20.83 -1.35
CA ASN A 135 -14.26 21.61 -0.12
C ASN A 135 -15.63 21.86 0.54
N PHE A 136 -15.99 21.03 1.52
CA PHE A 136 -17.28 21.16 2.23
C PHE A 136 -17.35 22.36 3.19
N ASN A 137 -16.22 22.92 3.64
CA ASN A 137 -16.15 23.86 4.76
C ASN A 137 -15.62 25.26 4.41
N ASN A 138 -15.57 25.67 3.15
CA ASN A 138 -14.92 26.95 2.71
C ASN A 138 -13.52 27.19 3.33
N ARG A 139 -12.88 26.16 3.90
CA ARG A 139 -11.49 26.21 4.35
C ARG A 139 -10.62 25.97 3.15
N ASN A 140 -9.97 27.02 2.71
CA ASN A 140 -8.99 26.97 1.62
C ASN A 140 -7.70 26.34 2.17
N ASN A 141 -7.73 25.03 2.47
CA ASN A 141 -6.59 24.31 3.01
C ASN A 141 -5.56 24.11 1.91
N ASP A 142 -4.38 24.64 2.12
CA ASP A 142 -3.21 24.39 1.27
C ASP A 142 -2.60 23.03 1.64
N PHE A 143 -2.94 21.98 0.90
CA PHE A 143 -2.41 20.63 1.10
C PHE A 143 -0.97 20.42 0.58
N SER A 144 -0.36 21.45 -0.01
CA SER A 144 1.08 21.43 -0.30
C SER A 144 1.96 21.49 0.95
N LYS A 145 1.32 21.68 2.13
CA LYS A 145 1.97 21.66 3.44
C LYS A 145 1.15 20.82 4.39
N THR A 146 1.81 20.08 5.27
CA THR A 146 1.14 19.40 6.40
C THR A 146 0.79 20.39 7.51
N ALA A 147 -0.04 19.98 8.48
CA ALA A 147 -0.28 20.79 9.69
C ALA A 147 0.99 20.98 10.52
N ALA A 148 1.95 20.05 10.45
CA ALA A 148 3.28 20.14 11.07
C ALA A 148 4.25 21.07 10.32
N GLY A 149 3.86 21.60 9.15
CA GLY A 149 4.66 22.56 8.38
C GLY A 149 5.60 21.95 7.35
N GLU A 150 5.60 20.62 7.17
CA GLU A 150 6.35 19.95 6.11
C GLU A 150 5.81 20.37 4.75
N LYS A 151 6.70 20.51 3.76
CA LYS A 151 6.35 20.97 2.42
C LYS A 151 6.39 19.81 1.44
N GLY A 152 5.28 19.57 0.74
CA GLY A 152 5.20 18.67 -0.39
C GLY A 152 5.20 19.42 -1.71
N LYS A 153 5.49 18.70 -2.78
CA LYS A 153 5.47 19.19 -4.16
C LYS A 153 4.30 18.55 -4.89
N MET A 154 3.52 19.33 -5.63
CA MET A 154 2.49 18.79 -6.51
C MET A 154 3.12 17.83 -7.52
N VAL A 155 2.54 16.67 -7.70
CA VAL A 155 2.99 15.69 -8.69
C VAL A 155 2.69 16.18 -10.12
N GLU A 156 3.32 15.57 -11.11
CA GLU A 156 3.04 15.87 -12.51
C GLU A 156 1.63 15.42 -12.89
N GLN A 157 1.01 16.14 -13.83
CA GLN A 157 -0.29 15.77 -14.35
C GLN A 157 -0.26 14.36 -14.95
N GLY A 158 -1.23 13.53 -14.57
CA GLY A 158 -1.30 12.13 -15.00
C GLY A 158 -0.38 11.19 -14.21
N PHE A 159 0.29 11.68 -13.16
CA PHE A 159 1.04 10.85 -12.25
C PHE A 159 0.14 9.77 -11.63
N GLU A 160 0.63 8.54 -11.65
CA GLU A 160 -0.02 7.42 -10.99
C GLU A 160 0.99 6.70 -10.08
N TYR A 161 0.63 6.50 -8.80
CA TYR A 161 1.40 5.65 -7.90
C TYR A 161 0.79 4.26 -7.86
N ASN A 162 1.41 3.34 -8.61
CA ASN A 162 0.96 1.96 -8.72
C ASN A 162 2.10 0.97 -8.45
N SER A 163 1.75 -0.27 -8.12
CA SER A 163 2.70 -1.30 -7.72
C SER A 163 3.56 -1.85 -8.89
N GLN A 164 3.18 -1.60 -10.15
CA GLN A 164 3.95 -2.06 -11.31
C GLN A 164 5.10 -1.12 -11.64
N SER A 165 4.81 0.19 -11.70
CA SER A 165 5.78 1.23 -12.09
C SER A 165 6.58 1.78 -10.91
N ASN A 166 6.34 1.31 -9.70
CA ASN A 166 7.08 1.68 -8.50
C ASN A 166 8.58 1.35 -8.68
N PRO A 167 9.49 2.31 -8.41
CA PRO A 167 10.93 2.06 -8.56
C PRO A 167 11.50 1.14 -7.46
N ASP A 168 10.80 1.01 -6.32
CA ASP A 168 11.25 0.22 -5.17
C ASP A 168 10.55 -1.14 -5.15
N PHE A 169 11.34 -2.21 -5.38
CA PHE A 169 10.89 -3.60 -5.34
C PHE A 169 11.73 -4.41 -4.36
N PHE A 170 11.09 -5.26 -3.59
CA PHE A 170 11.80 -6.28 -2.82
C PHE A 170 12.46 -7.30 -3.74
N SER A 171 13.73 -7.60 -3.46
CA SER A 171 14.41 -8.74 -4.06
C SER A 171 13.98 -10.06 -3.40
N ILE A 172 14.22 -11.18 -4.07
CA ILE A 172 13.94 -12.52 -3.53
C ILE A 172 14.68 -12.73 -2.20
N GLU A 173 15.95 -12.28 -2.10
CA GLU A 173 16.76 -12.41 -0.90
C GLU A 173 16.19 -11.60 0.29
N GLN A 174 15.67 -10.40 0.02
CA GLN A 174 14.99 -9.58 1.03
C GLN A 174 13.71 -10.26 1.52
N LEU A 175 12.91 -10.81 0.60
CA LEU A 175 11.69 -11.56 0.95
C LEU A 175 12.00 -12.83 1.75
N GLN A 176 13.08 -13.55 1.42
CA GLN A 176 13.53 -14.72 2.19
C GLN A 176 13.90 -14.35 3.63
N LYS A 177 14.66 -13.26 3.83
CA LYS A 177 15.02 -12.78 5.17
C LYS A 177 13.80 -12.39 5.99
N MET A 178 12.82 -11.72 5.38
CA MET A 178 11.56 -11.35 6.05
C MET A 178 10.74 -12.57 6.48
N ASN A 179 10.75 -13.64 5.69
CA ASN A 179 10.03 -14.87 6.03
C ASN A 179 10.72 -15.62 7.17
N GLN A 180 12.06 -15.64 7.22
CA GLN A 180 12.82 -16.32 8.29
C GLN A 180 12.65 -15.65 9.65
N SER A 181 12.56 -14.30 9.71
CA SER A 181 12.36 -13.58 10.97
C SER A 181 10.98 -13.84 11.61
N LYS A 182 9.97 -14.24 10.82
CA LYS A 182 8.63 -14.57 11.34
C LYS A 182 8.49 -16.00 11.88
N VAL A 183 9.40 -16.90 11.55
CA VAL A 183 9.39 -18.29 12.05
C VAL A 183 10.06 -18.37 13.42
N ALA A 184 10.74 -17.30 13.86
CA ALA A 184 11.48 -17.24 15.12
C ALA A 184 10.70 -16.57 16.29
N GLU A 185 9.48 -16.06 16.04
CA GLU A 185 8.54 -15.56 17.05
C GLU A 185 7.38 -16.57 17.25
#